data_0006be12e667db1c419496cbf4e62f38
#
_entry.id   0006be12e667db1c419496cbf4e62f38
#
_cell.length_a   1.000
_cell.length_b   1.000
_cell.length_c   1.000
_cell.angle_alpha   90.00
_cell.angle_beta   90.00
_cell.angle_gamma   90.00
#
_symmetry.space_group_name_H-M   'P 1'
#
loop_
_entity.id
_entity.type
_entity.pdbx_description
1 polymer ?
#
loop_
_entity_poly.entity_id
_entity_poly.type
_entity_poly.pdbx_seq_one_letter_code
_entity_poly.pdbx_strand_id
1 'polypeptide(L)'
;MCALVSRHVAIHSKDMHVSLLDQNSSIRSKLIQETVANKCIKNTDTVVPILDISAGEINPADISMCDTRFKSECGNPSTRKDCTYEDKQLDNRRIHLWGAVSKPGLGIITIPEVRDRNHDKTYIIVENRANATAVLCREGDSGAMVCADDDYGSGVEAISMLIGKDTTNPGKYATFRIDKGLQQLEKQTDSSFSLCQD
;
A
#
# COMPACT_ATOMS: atom_id res chain seq x y z
N MET A 1 -9.14 13.47 5.61
CA MET A 1 -8.88 12.12 5.04
C MET A 1 -7.79 12.22 4.00
N CYS A 2 -6.92 11.22 3.90
CA CYS A 2 -5.86 11.19 2.90
C CYS A 2 -5.91 9.87 2.12
N ALA A 3 -5.51 9.93 0.84
CA ALA A 3 -5.20 8.74 0.05
C ALA A 3 -3.72 8.41 0.18
N LEU A 4 -3.40 7.14 0.36
CA LEU A 4 -2.03 6.65 0.34
C LEU A 4 -1.64 6.27 -1.09
N VAL A 5 -0.44 6.64 -1.48
CA VAL A 5 0.11 6.36 -2.82
C VAL A 5 1.61 6.09 -2.73
N SER A 6 2.16 5.40 -3.72
CA SER A 6 3.61 5.28 -3.84
C SER A 6 4.25 6.65 -4.06
N ARG A 7 5.32 6.94 -3.33
CA ARG A 7 6.04 8.20 -3.45
C ARG A 7 6.59 8.40 -4.88
N HIS A 8 7.15 7.35 -5.50
CA HIS A 8 7.68 7.47 -6.87
C HIS A 8 6.60 7.82 -7.90
N VAL A 9 5.33 7.46 -7.65
CA VAL A 9 4.20 7.89 -8.48
C VAL A 9 3.86 9.35 -8.20
N ALA A 10 3.81 9.74 -6.92
CA ALA A 10 3.44 11.08 -6.49
C ALA A 10 4.42 12.17 -6.95
N ILE A 11 5.74 11.92 -6.89
CA ILE A 11 6.76 12.93 -7.21
C ILE A 11 6.80 13.33 -8.69
N HIS A 12 6.26 12.49 -9.56
CA HIS A 12 6.19 12.77 -11.01
C HIS A 12 4.87 13.40 -11.43
N SER A 13 3.91 13.54 -10.51
CA SER A 13 2.57 14.06 -10.79
C SER A 13 2.35 15.36 -10.03
N LYS A 14 2.17 16.46 -10.77
CA LYS A 14 1.76 17.74 -10.16
C LYS A 14 0.33 17.68 -9.64
N ASP A 15 -0.47 16.87 -10.31
CA ASP A 15 -1.88 16.68 -10.03
C ASP A 15 -2.16 15.19 -10.01
N MET A 16 -2.65 14.69 -8.87
CA MET A 16 -3.10 13.31 -8.75
C MET A 16 -4.63 13.27 -8.82
N HIS A 17 -5.14 12.36 -9.64
CA HIS A 17 -6.57 12.17 -9.80
C HIS A 17 -6.96 10.81 -9.25
N VAL A 18 -7.96 10.77 -8.39
CA VAL A 18 -8.59 9.52 -7.98
C VAL A 18 -9.80 9.28 -8.90
N SER A 19 -9.73 8.21 -9.68
CA SER A 19 -10.88 7.75 -10.44
C SER A 19 -11.63 6.72 -9.62
N LEU A 20 -12.90 7.00 -9.32
CA LEU A 20 -13.78 5.99 -8.76
C LEU A 20 -14.18 5.05 -9.91
N LEU A 21 -13.90 3.76 -9.72
CA LEU A 21 -14.24 2.71 -10.68
C LEU A 21 -15.72 2.32 -10.54
N ASP A 22 -16.63 3.27 -10.63
CA ASP A 22 -18.02 2.90 -10.83
C ASP A 22 -18.38 3.00 -12.31
N GLN A 23 -18.99 1.94 -12.81
CA GLN A 23 -19.06 1.59 -14.22
C GLN A 23 -19.91 2.52 -15.09
N ASN A 24 -20.54 3.53 -14.55
CA ASN A 24 -21.44 4.41 -15.30
C ASN A 24 -21.34 5.90 -14.99
N SER A 25 -20.51 6.33 -14.08
CA SER A 25 -20.33 7.75 -13.82
C SER A 25 -18.98 8.19 -14.34
N SER A 26 -19.00 9.09 -15.32
CA SER A 26 -17.86 9.94 -15.64
C SER A 26 -17.58 10.86 -14.45
N ILE A 27 -17.17 10.28 -13.32
CA ILE A 27 -16.74 11.07 -12.18
C ILE A 27 -15.45 11.72 -12.62
N ARG A 28 -15.51 13.00 -12.75
CA ARG A 28 -14.35 13.84 -13.02
C ARG A 28 -13.32 13.52 -11.96
N SER A 29 -12.18 13.02 -12.40
CA SER A 29 -11.01 12.88 -11.57
C SER A 29 -10.81 14.18 -10.79
N LYS A 30 -10.75 14.10 -9.47
CA LYS A 30 -10.49 15.25 -8.62
C LYS A 30 -9.08 15.21 -8.07
N LEU A 31 -8.54 16.38 -8.01
CA LEU A 31 -7.17 16.65 -7.57
C LEU A 31 -6.98 16.19 -6.14
N ILE A 32 -6.02 15.33 -5.90
CA ILE A 32 -5.43 15.14 -4.58
C ILE A 32 -4.33 16.17 -4.47
N GLN A 33 -4.44 17.06 -3.51
CA GLN A 33 -3.41 18.07 -3.28
C GLN A 33 -2.08 17.43 -2.89
N GLU A 34 -1.02 18.18 -3.19
CA GLU A 34 0.38 17.80 -3.03
C GLU A 34 0.68 17.15 -1.69
N THR A 35 1.36 16.05 -1.75
CA THR A 35 1.71 15.19 -0.66
C THR A 35 2.52 15.88 0.42
N VAL A 36 2.08 15.76 1.64
CA VAL A 36 2.80 16.28 2.82
C VAL A 36 4.19 15.61 2.97
N ALA A 37 4.36 14.40 2.42
CA ALA A 37 5.60 13.63 2.48
C ALA A 37 6.77 14.19 1.66
N ASN A 38 6.58 15.23 0.86
CA ASN A 38 7.65 15.83 0.07
C ASN A 38 8.52 16.86 0.81
N LYS A 39 8.32 17.10 2.10
CA LYS A 39 9.31 17.83 2.88
C LYS A 39 10.55 16.98 3.09
N CYS A 40 11.43 16.98 2.09
CA CYS A 40 12.83 16.67 2.33
C CYS A 40 13.27 17.47 3.56
N ILE A 41 13.67 16.80 4.62
CA ILE A 41 14.37 17.46 5.73
C ILE A 41 15.71 17.92 5.13
N LYS A 42 15.69 19.13 4.59
CA LYS A 42 16.92 19.81 4.20
C LYS A 42 17.60 20.16 5.51
N ASN A 43 18.78 19.64 5.74
CA ASN A 43 19.77 20.02 6.73
C ASN A 43 20.19 18.96 7.77
N THR A 44 20.10 17.69 7.49
CA THR A 44 20.94 16.76 8.21
C THR A 44 21.71 15.93 7.18
N ASP A 45 23.03 15.84 7.32
CA ASP A 45 23.93 14.98 6.53
C ASP A 45 23.63 13.47 6.69
N THR A 46 22.59 13.14 7.42
CA THR A 46 22.06 11.78 7.56
C THR A 46 20.97 11.59 6.52
N VAL A 47 21.27 10.79 5.50
CA VAL A 47 20.27 10.26 4.57
C VAL A 47 19.34 9.36 5.37
N VAL A 48 18.21 9.90 5.86
CA VAL A 48 17.17 9.09 6.49
C VAL A 48 16.54 8.23 5.39
N PRO A 49 16.54 6.90 5.52
CA PRO A 49 15.92 6.04 4.53
C PRO A 49 14.44 6.39 4.44
N ILE A 50 13.99 6.73 3.25
CA ILE A 50 12.59 7.10 3.00
C ILE A 50 11.89 5.91 2.37
N LEU A 51 10.82 5.41 2.99
CA LEU A 51 9.95 4.42 2.38
C LEU A 51 9.20 5.05 1.19
N ASP A 52 8.77 4.20 0.26
CA ASP A 52 8.08 4.63 -0.96
C ASP A 52 6.59 4.89 -0.70
N ILE A 53 6.30 5.81 0.22
CA ILE A 53 4.94 6.18 0.62
C ILE A 53 4.75 7.69 0.56
N SER A 54 3.55 8.10 0.18
CA SER A 54 3.06 9.48 0.21
C SER A 54 1.59 9.49 0.62
N ALA A 55 1.16 10.61 1.17
CA ALA A 55 -0.24 10.85 1.48
C ALA A 55 -0.73 12.10 0.74
N GLY A 56 -1.83 11.97 0.03
CA GLY A 56 -2.50 13.09 -0.63
C GLY A 56 -3.78 13.45 0.12
N GLU A 57 -3.98 14.71 0.43
CA GLU A 57 -5.20 15.17 1.10
C GLU A 57 -6.39 15.10 0.14
N ILE A 58 -7.47 14.46 0.58
CA ILE A 58 -8.73 14.38 -0.17
C ILE A 58 -9.56 15.61 0.15
N ASN A 59 -10.09 16.25 -0.89
CA ASN A 59 -11.00 17.38 -0.71
C ASN A 59 -12.16 16.95 0.19
N PRO A 60 -12.48 17.72 1.26
CA PRO A 60 -13.58 17.38 2.17
C PRO A 60 -14.92 17.10 1.49
N ALA A 61 -15.22 17.79 0.37
CA ALA A 61 -16.44 17.58 -0.41
C ALA A 61 -16.52 16.18 -1.07
N ASP A 62 -15.39 15.47 -1.20
CA ASP A 62 -15.31 14.21 -1.91
C ASP A 62 -15.17 12.99 -0.96
N ILE A 63 -15.01 13.24 0.33
CA ILE A 63 -14.82 12.17 1.33
C ILE A 63 -15.97 11.16 1.30
N SER A 64 -17.20 11.63 1.16
CA SER A 64 -18.39 10.76 1.11
C SER A 64 -18.43 9.82 -0.11
N MET A 65 -17.63 10.10 -1.13
CA MET A 65 -17.51 9.26 -2.32
C MET A 65 -16.38 8.22 -2.22
N CYS A 66 -15.58 8.26 -1.17
CA CYS A 66 -14.48 7.33 -0.98
C CYS A 66 -14.99 6.05 -0.33
N ASP A 67 -14.68 4.91 -0.92
CA ASP A 67 -14.86 3.62 -0.27
C ASP A 67 -13.59 3.29 0.52
N THR A 68 -13.71 3.26 1.85
CA THR A 68 -12.59 2.99 2.77
C THR A 68 -12.40 1.51 3.06
N ARG A 69 -13.34 0.66 2.60
CA ARG A 69 -13.33 -0.77 2.87
C ARG A 69 -12.31 -1.50 2.01
N PHE A 70 -11.60 -2.41 2.63
CA PHE A 70 -10.80 -3.38 1.89
C PHE A 70 -11.68 -4.48 1.30
N LYS A 71 -11.21 -5.12 0.24
CA LYS A 71 -11.87 -6.27 -0.35
C LYS A 71 -11.14 -7.54 0.07
N SER A 72 -11.90 -8.58 0.44
CA SER A 72 -11.38 -9.92 0.62
C SER A 72 -10.81 -10.49 -0.69
N GLU A 73 -10.13 -11.61 -0.63
CA GLU A 73 -9.64 -12.31 -1.83
C GLU A 73 -10.77 -12.58 -2.83
N CYS A 74 -11.99 -12.88 -2.34
CA CYS A 74 -13.16 -13.10 -3.17
C CYS A 74 -13.84 -11.82 -3.69
N GLY A 75 -13.35 -10.65 -3.32
CA GLY A 75 -13.87 -9.35 -3.78
C GLY A 75 -14.99 -8.77 -2.92
N ASN A 76 -15.36 -9.42 -1.84
CA ASN A 76 -16.38 -8.89 -0.94
C ASN A 76 -15.80 -7.76 -0.09
N PRO A 77 -16.51 -6.63 0.06
CA PRO A 77 -16.14 -5.62 1.03
C PRO A 77 -16.08 -6.23 2.43
N SER A 78 -15.05 -5.92 3.17
CA SER A 78 -14.82 -6.51 4.48
C SER A 78 -14.37 -5.45 5.46
N THR A 79 -14.74 -5.63 6.73
CA THR A 79 -14.21 -4.83 7.80
C THR A 79 -12.71 -5.06 7.90
N ARG A 80 -11.97 -3.98 8.10
CA ARG A 80 -10.53 -4.06 8.26
C ARG A 80 -10.18 -4.44 9.70
N LYS A 81 -9.13 -5.24 9.84
CA LYS A 81 -8.41 -5.39 11.10
C LYS A 81 -7.00 -4.82 10.95
N ASP A 82 -6.55 -4.12 11.97
CA ASP A 82 -5.16 -3.65 12.00
C ASP A 82 -4.22 -4.85 12.08
N CYS A 83 -3.21 -4.83 11.21
CA CYS A 83 -2.19 -5.86 11.23
C CYS A 83 -1.24 -5.62 12.41
N THR A 84 -1.34 -6.45 13.42
CA THR A 84 -0.43 -6.48 14.59
C THR A 84 0.52 -7.68 14.55
N TYR A 85 0.72 -8.27 13.37
CA TYR A 85 1.54 -9.47 13.23
C TYR A 85 2.99 -9.24 13.64
N GLU A 86 3.52 -10.18 14.43
CA GLU A 86 4.95 -10.40 14.52
C GLU A 86 5.45 -10.96 13.19
N ASP A 87 6.70 -10.67 12.82
CA ASP A 87 7.25 -11.08 11.52
C ASP A 87 7.20 -12.60 11.28
N LYS A 88 7.30 -13.39 12.37
CA LYS A 88 7.18 -14.86 12.30
C LYS A 88 5.81 -15.35 11.84
N GLN A 89 4.75 -14.58 12.07
CA GLN A 89 3.39 -14.93 11.68
C GLN A 89 3.11 -14.62 10.20
N LEU A 90 4.00 -13.86 9.57
CA LEU A 90 3.89 -13.49 8.17
C LEU A 90 4.48 -14.54 7.22
N ASP A 91 5.34 -15.44 7.71
CA ASP A 91 5.98 -16.45 6.86
C ASP A 91 4.95 -17.38 6.22
N ASN A 92 5.06 -17.55 4.91
CA ASN A 92 4.11 -18.33 4.10
C ASN A 92 2.64 -17.87 4.15
N ARG A 93 2.37 -16.65 4.64
CA ARG A 93 1.01 -16.09 4.67
C ARG A 93 0.50 -15.86 3.25
N ARG A 94 -0.70 -16.36 2.97
CA ARG A 94 -1.42 -16.06 1.73
C ARG A 94 -1.86 -14.61 1.74
N ILE A 95 -1.64 -13.95 0.63
CA ILE A 95 -1.96 -12.54 0.44
C ILE A 95 -2.68 -12.31 -0.87
N HIS A 96 -3.37 -11.20 -0.93
CA HIS A 96 -3.98 -10.69 -2.14
C HIS A 96 -3.82 -9.16 -2.22
N LEU A 97 -4.04 -8.60 -3.38
CA LEU A 97 -4.15 -7.16 -3.56
C LEU A 97 -5.23 -6.81 -4.59
N TRP A 98 -5.85 -5.67 -4.39
CA TRP A 98 -6.76 -5.04 -5.33
C TRP A 98 -6.10 -3.78 -5.85
N GLY A 99 -5.32 -3.93 -6.91
CA GLY A 99 -4.60 -2.84 -7.54
C GLY A 99 -5.40 -2.18 -8.66
N ALA A 100 -4.75 -1.26 -9.36
CA ALA A 100 -5.36 -0.62 -10.53
C ALA A 100 -5.57 -1.61 -11.68
N VAL A 101 -4.64 -2.56 -11.83
CA VAL A 101 -4.62 -3.54 -12.93
C VAL A 101 -4.98 -4.94 -12.46
N SER A 102 -4.41 -5.40 -11.33
CA SER A 102 -4.68 -6.74 -10.78
C SER A 102 -5.90 -6.73 -9.85
N LYS A 103 -6.88 -7.61 -10.10
CA LYS A 103 -8.19 -7.61 -9.42
C LYS A 103 -8.79 -9.03 -9.28
N PRO A 104 -8.47 -9.81 -8.26
CA PRO A 104 -7.35 -9.66 -7.35
C PRO A 104 -6.04 -10.19 -7.95
N GLY A 105 -4.93 -9.65 -7.44
CA GLY A 105 -3.64 -10.32 -7.54
C GLY A 105 -3.48 -11.27 -6.35
N LEU A 106 -2.91 -12.47 -6.59
CA LEU A 106 -2.81 -13.54 -5.60
C LEU A 106 -1.35 -13.91 -5.33
N GLY A 107 -0.95 -13.86 -4.07
CA GLY A 107 0.43 -14.09 -3.67
C GLY A 107 0.63 -14.80 -2.35
N ILE A 108 1.90 -14.90 -1.99
CA ILE A 108 2.36 -15.45 -0.72
C ILE A 108 3.56 -14.64 -0.24
N ILE A 109 3.70 -14.45 1.05
CA ILE A 109 4.87 -13.86 1.67
C ILE A 109 5.94 -14.95 1.76
N THR A 110 7.10 -14.72 1.15
CA THR A 110 8.21 -15.68 1.17
C THR A 110 9.35 -15.25 2.07
N ILE A 111 9.52 -13.95 2.29
CA ILE A 111 10.49 -13.44 3.26
C ILE A 111 9.83 -12.28 4.01
N PRO A 112 9.47 -12.47 5.27
CA PRO A 112 8.73 -11.47 6.04
C PRO A 112 9.57 -10.25 6.42
N GLU A 113 10.91 -10.39 6.47
CA GLU A 113 11.82 -9.31 6.77
C GLU A 113 13.14 -9.43 5.99
N VAL A 114 13.38 -8.44 5.12
CA VAL A 114 14.68 -8.24 4.47
C VAL A 114 15.21 -6.86 4.83
N ARG A 115 16.38 -6.79 5.40
CA ARG A 115 17.05 -5.52 5.69
C ARG A 115 17.97 -5.11 4.56
N ASP A 116 17.74 -3.93 4.02
CA ASP A 116 18.70 -3.27 3.15
C ASP A 116 19.86 -2.74 3.99
N ARG A 117 21.03 -3.39 3.87
CA ARG A 117 22.24 -3.04 4.65
C ARG A 117 22.73 -1.60 4.41
N ASN A 118 22.41 -1.03 3.26
CA ASN A 118 22.89 0.30 2.89
C ASN A 118 21.97 1.42 3.39
N HIS A 119 20.71 1.11 3.65
CA HIS A 119 19.69 2.14 3.87
C HIS A 119 18.85 1.95 5.13
N ASP A 120 19.17 0.97 5.98
CA ASP A 120 18.38 0.62 7.18
C ASP A 120 16.86 0.49 6.90
N LYS A 121 16.52 0.00 5.71
CA LYS A 121 15.15 -0.23 5.30
C LYS A 121 14.80 -1.70 5.47
N THR A 122 13.57 -1.94 5.88
CA THR A 122 13.02 -3.28 5.99
C THR A 122 11.93 -3.47 4.95
N TYR A 123 12.04 -4.55 4.20
CA TYR A 123 11.08 -4.95 3.17
C TYR A 123 10.51 -6.32 3.46
N ILE A 124 9.33 -6.56 2.92
CA ILE A 124 8.72 -7.90 2.83
C ILE A 124 8.82 -8.33 1.37
N ILE A 125 9.29 -9.54 1.12
CA ILE A 125 9.32 -10.12 -0.22
C ILE A 125 8.12 -11.04 -0.38
N VAL A 126 7.41 -10.83 -1.47
CA VAL A 126 6.23 -11.59 -1.84
C VAL A 126 6.39 -12.16 -3.25
N GLU A 127 5.73 -13.28 -3.51
CA GLU A 127 5.75 -13.98 -4.79
C GLU A 127 4.33 -14.31 -5.27
N ASN A 128 4.19 -14.66 -6.53
CA ASN A 128 2.94 -15.23 -7.02
C ASN A 128 2.62 -16.52 -6.27
N ARG A 129 1.37 -16.71 -5.90
CA ARG A 129 0.90 -17.95 -5.30
C ARG A 129 1.01 -19.08 -6.33
N ALA A 130 1.59 -20.20 -5.94
CA ALA A 130 1.65 -21.39 -6.78
C ALA A 130 0.25 -21.83 -7.22
N ASN A 131 0.10 -22.18 -8.48
CA ASN A 131 -1.17 -22.59 -9.09
C ASN A 131 -2.30 -21.53 -9.05
N ALA A 132 -1.98 -20.27 -8.74
CA ALA A 132 -2.97 -19.21 -8.84
C ALA A 132 -3.23 -18.89 -10.33
N THR A 133 -4.49 -18.62 -10.66
CA THR A 133 -4.91 -18.19 -12.00
C THR A 133 -4.54 -16.75 -12.29
N ALA A 134 -4.23 -15.98 -11.25
CA ALA A 134 -3.89 -14.58 -11.34
C ALA A 134 -2.48 -14.32 -10.78
N VAL A 135 -1.69 -13.52 -11.49
CA VAL A 135 -0.41 -12.99 -10.99
C VAL A 135 -0.67 -11.97 -9.89
N LEU A 136 0.24 -11.88 -8.91
CA LEU A 136 0.07 -11.00 -7.76
C LEU A 136 -0.06 -9.53 -8.18
N CYS A 137 0.89 -9.05 -8.97
CA CYS A 137 0.83 -7.67 -9.42
C CYS A 137 1.37 -7.50 -10.85
N ARG A 138 0.95 -6.39 -11.46
CA ARG A 138 1.37 -5.94 -12.78
C ARG A 138 1.87 -4.51 -12.71
N GLU A 139 2.46 -4.03 -13.77
CA GLU A 139 2.80 -2.63 -13.92
C GLU A 139 1.55 -1.75 -13.76
N GLY A 140 1.66 -0.71 -12.94
CA GLY A 140 0.54 0.15 -12.55
C GLY A 140 -0.10 -0.18 -11.19
N ASP A 141 0.27 -1.30 -10.54
CA ASP A 141 -0.24 -1.66 -9.20
C ASP A 141 0.60 -1.10 -8.06
N SER A 142 1.68 -0.36 -8.32
CA SER A 142 2.50 0.28 -7.28
C SER A 142 1.63 1.13 -6.36
N GLY A 143 1.82 0.98 -5.05
CA GLY A 143 1.00 1.63 -4.03
C GLY A 143 -0.26 0.85 -3.64
N ALA A 144 -0.55 -0.27 -4.29
CA ALA A 144 -1.65 -1.12 -3.87
C ALA A 144 -1.39 -1.71 -2.48
N MET A 145 -2.46 -1.79 -1.67
CA MET A 145 -2.40 -2.43 -0.36
C MET A 145 -2.37 -3.94 -0.52
N VAL A 146 -1.38 -4.56 0.11
CA VAL A 146 -1.26 -6.01 0.20
C VAL A 146 -1.96 -6.46 1.48
N CYS A 147 -2.94 -7.31 1.31
CA CYS A 147 -3.84 -7.75 2.37
C CYS A 147 -3.82 -9.27 2.54
N ALA A 148 -4.28 -9.74 3.68
CA ALA A 148 -4.67 -11.13 3.90
C ALA A 148 -6.08 -11.18 4.47
N ASP A 149 -6.84 -12.20 4.10
CA ASP A 149 -8.06 -12.52 4.82
C ASP A 149 -7.70 -13.05 6.20
N ASP A 150 -8.47 -12.69 7.22
CA ASP A 150 -8.26 -13.24 8.56
C ASP A 150 -8.59 -14.74 8.59
N ASP A 151 -8.05 -15.44 9.59
CA ASP A 151 -8.20 -16.89 9.70
C ASP A 151 -9.67 -17.33 9.96
N TYR A 152 -10.52 -16.40 10.34
CA TYR A 152 -11.94 -16.63 10.61
C TYR A 152 -12.84 -16.19 9.45
N GLY A 153 -12.27 -15.58 8.39
CA GLY A 153 -13.01 -15.08 7.22
C GLY A 153 -13.92 -13.89 7.52
N SER A 154 -13.72 -13.23 8.66
CA SER A 154 -14.58 -12.13 9.13
C SER A 154 -14.00 -10.73 8.82
N GLY A 155 -12.76 -10.67 8.38
CA GLY A 155 -12.08 -9.40 8.10
C GLY A 155 -10.92 -9.54 7.15
N VAL A 156 -10.39 -8.39 6.76
CA VAL A 156 -9.20 -8.25 5.92
C VAL A 156 -8.14 -7.49 6.69
N GLU A 157 -6.95 -8.01 6.70
CA GLU A 157 -5.80 -7.44 7.37
C GLU A 157 -4.89 -6.74 6.37
N ALA A 158 -4.67 -5.44 6.54
CA ALA A 158 -3.71 -4.68 5.75
C ALA A 158 -2.30 -4.92 6.28
N ILE A 159 -1.45 -5.54 5.49
CA ILE A 159 -0.11 -5.96 5.90
C ILE A 159 0.95 -4.97 5.43
N SER A 160 0.98 -4.73 4.13
CA SER A 160 2.05 -3.96 3.51
C SER A 160 1.57 -3.21 2.27
N MET A 161 2.42 -2.34 1.77
CA MET A 161 2.16 -1.60 0.54
C MET A 161 3.15 -2.01 -0.54
N LEU A 162 2.66 -2.27 -1.74
CA LEU A 162 3.46 -2.71 -2.88
C LEU A 162 4.36 -1.59 -3.39
N ILE A 163 5.66 -1.87 -3.52
CA ILE A 163 6.62 -1.00 -4.19
C ILE A 163 6.68 -1.37 -5.67
N GLY A 164 6.97 -2.64 -5.95
CA GLY A 164 7.13 -3.12 -7.32
C GLY A 164 7.93 -4.42 -7.41
N LYS A 165 8.40 -4.74 -8.61
CA LYS A 165 9.23 -5.93 -8.85
C LYS A 165 10.57 -5.81 -8.13
N ASP A 166 11.02 -6.90 -7.53
CA ASP A 166 12.40 -7.04 -7.09
C ASP A 166 13.30 -7.20 -8.32
N THR A 167 14.16 -6.22 -8.56
CA THR A 167 15.05 -6.23 -9.72
C THR A 167 16.14 -7.27 -9.63
N THR A 168 16.43 -7.78 -8.44
CA THR A 168 17.48 -8.78 -8.18
C THR A 168 16.95 -10.21 -8.25
N ASN A 169 15.65 -10.41 -8.03
CA ASN A 169 15.00 -11.72 -7.96
C ASN A 169 13.77 -11.77 -8.86
N PRO A 170 13.88 -12.31 -10.08
CA PRO A 170 12.75 -12.43 -11.01
C PRO A 170 11.59 -13.21 -10.38
N GLY A 171 10.37 -12.69 -10.57
CA GLY A 171 9.14 -13.28 -10.01
C GLY A 171 8.83 -12.91 -8.56
N LYS A 172 9.73 -12.13 -7.94
CA LYS A 172 9.52 -11.57 -6.61
C LYS A 172 9.15 -10.10 -6.68
N TYR A 173 8.46 -9.65 -5.63
CA TYR A 173 8.04 -8.26 -5.49
C TYR A 173 8.39 -7.76 -4.10
N ALA A 174 8.80 -6.50 -4.03
CA ALA A 174 9.12 -5.83 -2.78
C ALA A 174 7.91 -5.05 -2.27
N THR A 175 7.66 -5.18 -0.98
CA THR A 175 6.65 -4.40 -0.26
C THR A 175 7.27 -3.88 1.04
N PHE A 176 6.64 -2.91 1.68
CA PHE A 176 7.03 -2.49 3.03
C PHE A 176 5.82 -2.53 3.96
N ARG A 177 6.07 -2.77 5.25
CA ARG A 177 5.02 -2.82 6.27
C ARG A 177 4.27 -1.49 6.32
N ILE A 178 2.95 -1.55 6.30
CA ILE A 178 2.12 -0.32 6.28
C ILE A 178 2.27 0.48 7.57
N ASP A 179 2.36 -0.17 8.74
CA ASP A 179 2.58 0.51 10.01
C ASP A 179 3.89 1.34 10.01
N LYS A 180 4.96 0.82 9.39
CA LYS A 180 6.22 1.55 9.24
C LYS A 180 6.09 2.73 8.28
N GLY A 181 5.31 2.56 7.21
CA GLY A 181 5.00 3.65 6.28
C GLY A 181 4.25 4.79 6.96
N LEU A 182 3.20 4.47 7.73
CA LEU A 182 2.42 5.45 8.47
C LEU A 182 3.28 6.18 9.52
N GLN A 183 4.07 5.44 10.31
CA GLN A 183 5.02 6.05 11.27
C GLN A 183 6.01 7.01 10.60
N GLN A 184 6.46 6.70 9.37
CA GLN A 184 7.33 7.62 8.65
C GLN A 184 6.60 8.89 8.22
N LEU A 185 5.37 8.79 7.74
CA LEU A 185 4.53 9.95 7.42
C LEU A 185 4.32 10.83 8.66
N GLU A 186 3.99 10.24 9.80
CA GLU A 186 3.83 10.94 11.09
C GLU A 186 5.08 11.75 11.45
N LYS A 187 6.25 11.12 11.39
CA LYS A 187 7.53 11.80 11.69
C LYS A 187 7.85 12.96 10.75
N GLN A 188 7.35 12.92 9.52
CA GLN A 188 7.62 13.95 8.51
C GLN A 188 6.63 15.11 8.54
N THR A 189 5.45 14.90 9.10
CA THR A 189 4.32 15.84 8.96
C THR A 189 3.81 16.39 10.26
N ASP A 190 4.28 15.89 11.41
CA ASP A 190 3.72 16.14 12.75
C ASP A 190 2.21 15.85 12.84
N SER A 191 1.72 14.94 12.01
CA SER A 191 0.31 14.56 11.93
C SER A 191 0.18 13.07 12.17
N SER A 192 -0.85 12.65 12.90
CA SER A 192 -1.15 11.24 13.12
C SER A 192 -1.82 10.61 11.90
N PHE A 193 -1.39 9.41 11.53
CA PHE A 193 -1.94 8.64 10.43
C PHE A 193 -2.43 7.29 10.90
N SER A 194 -3.67 7.00 10.59
CA SER A 194 -4.26 5.67 10.74
C SER A 194 -5.01 5.30 9.48
N LEU A 195 -5.11 4.00 9.21
CA LEU A 195 -6.02 3.55 8.16
C LEU A 195 -7.46 3.76 8.67
N CYS A 196 -8.39 4.22 7.83
CA CYS A 196 -9.78 4.44 8.24
C CYS A 196 -10.38 3.16 8.84
N GLN A 197 -11.01 3.31 10.00
CA GLN A 197 -11.88 2.29 10.59
C GLN A 197 -13.31 2.72 10.27
N ASP A 198 -14.12 1.78 9.80
CA ASP A 198 -15.56 1.98 9.61
C ASP A 198 -16.29 2.02 10.94
#